data_834abf0bc394e88d84e74b2d49cc4fc7
#
_entry.id   834abf0bc394e88d84e74b2d49cc4fc7
#
_cell.length_a   1.000
_cell.length_b   1.000
_cell.length_c   1.000
_cell.angle_alpha   90.00
_cell.angle_beta   90.00
_cell.angle_gamma   90.00
#
_symmetry.space_group_name_H-M   'P 1'
#
loop_
_entity.id
_entity.type
_entity.pdbx_description
1 polymer ?
#
loop_
_entity_poly.entity_id
_entity_poly.type
_entity_poly.pdbx_seq_one_letter_code
_entity_poly.pdbx_strand_id
1 'polypeptide(L)'
;GIPNFKLEKFVVERRTKLLAESGIKFVQNFEVGKDATLNELKAKHDAILIATGVYKPREIEITGNELGNIFPAMDFLTASNRKGLGDKVELFDNGTLNTEGKKVIVIGGGDTAMDCVRTSIRQNAKSVKCLYRRDKENMPGSAREVVNAEEEGVEFVWLSSPKEFLG
;
A
#
# COMPACT_ATOMS: atom_id res chain seq x y z
N GLY A 1 4.77 0.86 -2.46
CA GLY A 1 3.70 -0.02 -2.03
C GLY A 1 3.28 -1.06 -3.05
N ILE A 2 3.62 -0.92 -4.37
CA ILE A 2 3.21 -1.90 -5.40
C ILE A 2 3.80 -3.27 -5.07
N PRO A 3 2.97 -4.33 -4.98
CA PRO A 3 3.43 -5.68 -4.66
C PRO A 3 4.37 -6.25 -5.73
N ASN A 4 5.27 -7.16 -5.32
CA ASN A 4 6.27 -7.75 -6.21
C ASN A 4 5.64 -8.53 -7.37
N PHE A 5 4.50 -9.18 -7.16
CA PHE A 5 3.78 -9.92 -8.21
C PHE A 5 3.18 -9.03 -9.31
N LYS A 6 3.06 -7.71 -9.08
CA LYS A 6 2.65 -6.71 -10.08
C LYS A 6 3.83 -5.99 -10.71
N LEU A 7 4.87 -5.72 -9.93
CA LEU A 7 6.09 -5.05 -10.35
C LEU A 7 7.29 -5.63 -9.61
N GLU A 8 8.02 -6.49 -10.29
CA GLU A 8 9.24 -7.09 -9.78
C GLU A 8 10.29 -6.03 -9.44
N LYS A 9 10.91 -6.15 -8.28
CA LYS A 9 11.80 -5.09 -7.76
C LYS A 9 13.06 -4.90 -8.56
N PHE A 10 13.57 -5.95 -9.21
CA PHE A 10 14.73 -5.81 -10.09
C PHE A 10 14.49 -4.82 -11.26
N VAL A 11 13.24 -4.68 -11.74
CA VAL A 11 12.89 -3.69 -12.78
C VAL A 11 13.08 -2.27 -12.23
N VAL A 12 12.67 -2.04 -10.99
CA VAL A 12 12.84 -0.74 -10.30
C VAL A 12 14.32 -0.45 -10.07
N GLU A 13 15.07 -1.45 -9.55
CA GLU A 13 16.52 -1.34 -9.30
C GLU A 13 17.29 -1.03 -10.58
N ARG A 14 17.00 -1.77 -11.64
CA ARG A 14 17.61 -1.49 -12.96
C ARG A 14 17.33 -0.07 -13.43
N ARG A 15 16.09 0.41 -13.26
CA ARG A 15 15.71 1.75 -13.70
C ARG A 15 16.41 2.83 -12.88
N THR A 16 16.46 2.69 -11.57
CA THR A 16 17.16 3.65 -10.70
C THR A 16 18.66 3.65 -10.96
N LYS A 17 19.27 2.49 -11.25
CA LYS A 17 20.67 2.40 -11.63
C LYS A 17 20.96 3.16 -12.94
N LEU A 18 20.15 2.96 -13.99
CA LEU A 18 20.29 3.68 -15.25
C LEU A 18 20.15 5.19 -15.07
N LEU A 19 19.24 5.65 -14.20
CA LEU A 19 19.09 7.08 -13.90
C LEU A 19 20.33 7.63 -13.18
N ALA A 20 20.90 6.88 -12.24
CA ALA A 20 22.13 7.27 -11.56
C ALA A 20 23.32 7.34 -12.54
N GLU A 21 23.46 6.35 -13.43
CA GLU A 21 24.47 6.33 -14.48
C GLU A 21 24.32 7.50 -15.47
N SER A 22 23.09 8.00 -15.65
CA SER A 22 22.79 9.20 -16.46
C SER A 22 23.08 10.53 -15.73
N GLY A 23 23.66 10.49 -14.53
CA GLY A 23 24.07 11.67 -13.78
C GLY A 23 23.05 12.17 -12.74
N ILE A 24 21.93 11.46 -12.54
CA ILE A 24 20.95 11.84 -11.52
C ILE A 24 21.49 11.46 -10.14
N LYS A 25 21.56 12.43 -9.24
CA LYS A 25 21.93 12.24 -7.85
C LYS A 25 20.69 11.90 -7.01
N PHE A 26 20.68 10.70 -6.40
CA PHE A 26 19.71 10.33 -5.39
C PHE A 26 20.23 10.68 -4.00
N VAL A 27 19.50 11.50 -3.27
CA VAL A 27 19.80 11.85 -1.88
C VAL A 27 18.76 11.20 -0.99
N GLN A 28 19.15 10.14 -0.31
CA GLN A 28 18.29 9.37 0.59
C GLN A 28 18.40 9.87 2.04
N ASN A 29 17.41 9.54 2.87
CA ASN A 29 17.35 9.95 4.28
C ASN A 29 17.46 11.47 4.46
N PHE A 30 16.87 12.23 3.54
CA PHE A 30 16.88 13.68 3.53
C PHE A 30 15.45 14.22 3.57
N GLU A 31 15.10 14.93 4.62
CA GLU A 31 13.78 15.46 4.88
C GLU A 31 13.76 16.97 4.62
N VAL A 32 13.04 17.39 3.59
CA VAL A 32 12.84 18.84 3.30
C VAL A 32 12.00 19.47 4.41
N GLY A 33 12.48 20.55 4.96
CA GLY A 33 11.93 21.24 6.13
C GLY A 33 12.69 20.93 7.42
N LYS A 34 13.51 19.87 7.44
CA LYS A 34 14.37 19.51 8.55
C LYS A 34 15.85 19.60 8.19
N ASP A 35 16.28 18.88 7.17
CA ASP A 35 17.68 18.84 6.72
C ASP A 35 18.04 20.02 5.80
N ALA A 36 17.07 20.55 5.08
CA ALA A 36 17.13 21.83 4.39
C ALA A 36 15.76 22.44 4.22
N THR A 37 15.69 23.75 4.25
CA THR A 37 14.48 24.50 3.94
C THR A 37 14.22 24.56 2.43
N LEU A 38 12.97 24.79 2.05
CA LEU A 38 12.61 24.99 0.65
C LEU A 38 13.34 26.20 0.03
N ASN A 39 13.63 27.26 0.83
CA ASN A 39 14.35 28.44 0.36
C ASN A 39 15.82 28.13 0.06
N GLU A 40 16.47 27.32 0.88
CA GLU A 40 17.84 26.84 0.61
C GLU A 40 17.91 25.98 -0.66
N LEU A 41 16.89 25.14 -0.90
CA LEU A 41 16.79 24.38 -2.14
C LEU A 41 16.57 25.29 -3.35
N LYS A 42 15.70 26.31 -3.25
CA LYS A 42 15.50 27.30 -4.30
C LYS A 42 16.76 28.08 -4.65
N ALA A 43 17.59 28.39 -3.65
CA ALA A 43 18.86 29.09 -3.89
C ALA A 43 19.92 28.24 -4.63
N LYS A 44 19.76 26.93 -4.61
CA LYS A 44 20.72 25.96 -5.19
C LYS A 44 20.27 25.38 -6.53
N HIS A 45 19.01 25.55 -6.93
CA HIS A 45 18.42 24.91 -8.10
C HIS A 45 17.58 25.90 -8.91
N ASP A 46 17.65 25.79 -10.21
CA ASP A 46 16.89 26.65 -11.15
C ASP A 46 15.39 26.32 -11.13
N ALA A 47 15.04 25.06 -10.84
CA ALA A 47 13.66 24.60 -10.72
C ALA A 47 13.51 23.50 -9.67
N ILE A 48 12.34 23.41 -9.04
CA ILE A 48 12.00 22.37 -8.08
C ILE A 48 10.68 21.75 -8.50
N LEU A 49 10.68 20.40 -8.66
CA LEU A 49 9.47 19.61 -8.85
C LEU A 49 9.12 18.89 -7.54
N ILE A 50 7.92 19.14 -7.02
CA ILE A 50 7.40 18.44 -5.85
C ILE A 50 6.58 17.24 -6.33
N ALA A 51 7.10 16.04 -6.12
CA ALA A 51 6.51 14.78 -6.57
C ALA A 51 6.49 13.73 -5.45
N THR A 52 6.06 14.14 -4.25
CA THR A 52 6.15 13.34 -3.02
C THR A 52 5.08 12.24 -2.90
N GLY A 53 4.05 12.26 -3.73
CA GLY A 53 2.91 11.35 -3.61
C GLY A 53 2.01 11.67 -2.41
N VAL A 54 1.11 10.74 -2.06
CA VAL A 54 0.16 10.87 -0.95
C VAL A 54 0.41 9.72 0.04
N TYR A 55 0.91 10.06 1.22
CA TYR A 55 1.21 9.08 2.28
C TYR A 55 0.24 9.13 3.45
N LYS A 56 -0.45 10.28 3.67
CA LYS A 56 -1.43 10.38 4.75
C LYS A 56 -2.66 9.54 4.38
N PRO A 57 -2.98 8.47 5.14
CA PRO A 57 -4.15 7.66 4.90
C PRO A 57 -5.42 8.49 5.13
N ARG A 58 -6.51 8.11 4.45
CA ARG A 58 -7.85 8.57 4.84
C ARG A 58 -8.30 7.70 5.98
N GLU A 59 -8.58 8.30 7.09
CA GLU A 59 -9.13 7.60 8.25
C GLU A 59 -10.62 7.31 8.04
N ILE A 60 -11.06 6.17 8.58
CA ILE A 60 -12.47 5.82 8.65
C ILE A 60 -12.94 6.25 10.03
N GLU A 61 -13.65 7.38 10.08
CA GLU A 61 -14.14 7.97 11.33
C GLU A 61 -15.46 7.28 11.76
N ILE A 62 -15.34 6.09 12.34
CA ILE A 62 -16.47 5.33 12.90
C ILE A 62 -16.09 4.79 14.28
N THR A 63 -17.10 4.42 15.07
CA THR A 63 -16.90 3.80 16.39
C THR A 63 -16.01 2.57 16.29
N GLY A 64 -15.03 2.46 17.17
CA GLY A 64 -14.12 1.32 17.24
C GLY A 64 -12.92 1.42 16.30
N ASN A 65 -12.69 2.54 15.62
CA ASN A 65 -11.50 2.70 14.75
C ASN A 65 -10.16 2.67 15.49
N GLU A 66 -10.20 2.84 16.82
CA GLU A 66 -9.07 2.71 17.74
C GLU A 66 -8.75 1.27 18.16
N LEU A 67 -9.58 0.31 17.80
CA LEU A 67 -9.39 -1.09 18.13
C LEU A 67 -8.14 -1.67 17.45
N GLY A 68 -7.56 -2.69 18.06
CA GLY A 68 -6.43 -3.42 17.52
C GLY A 68 -6.77 -4.15 16.21
N ASN A 69 -5.74 -4.49 15.45
CA ASN A 69 -5.84 -5.22 14.16
C ASN A 69 -6.52 -4.43 13.02
N ILE A 70 -6.60 -3.10 13.13
CA ILE A 70 -7.02 -2.19 12.07
C ILE A 70 -5.79 -1.43 11.62
N PHE A 71 -5.41 -1.58 10.36
CA PHE A 71 -4.16 -1.02 9.83
C PHE A 71 -4.39 -0.26 8.53
N PRO A 72 -3.65 0.85 8.31
CA PRO A 72 -3.58 1.48 7.00
C PRO A 72 -3.00 0.53 5.96
N ALA A 73 -3.58 0.56 4.76
CA ALA A 73 -3.16 -0.30 3.65
C ALA A 73 -1.66 -0.19 3.34
N MET A 74 -1.10 1.02 3.40
CA MET A 74 0.31 1.26 3.08
C MET A 74 1.27 0.64 4.11
N ASP A 75 0.88 0.56 5.37
CA ASP A 75 1.69 -0.09 6.41
C ASP A 75 1.80 -1.59 6.12
N PHE A 76 0.68 -2.23 5.80
CA PHE A 76 0.63 -3.63 5.41
C PHE A 76 1.44 -3.92 4.14
N LEU A 77 1.21 -3.15 3.06
CA LEU A 77 1.90 -3.35 1.79
C LEU A 77 3.41 -3.07 1.89
N THR A 78 3.80 -2.04 2.64
CA THR A 78 5.21 -1.71 2.86
C THR A 78 5.91 -2.80 3.66
N ALA A 79 5.29 -3.30 4.72
CA ALA A 79 5.82 -4.41 5.51
C ALA A 79 6.02 -5.67 4.66
N SER A 80 4.99 -6.03 3.87
CA SER A 80 5.05 -7.17 2.95
C SER A 80 6.14 -7.04 1.89
N ASN A 81 6.26 -5.87 1.26
CA ASN A 81 7.29 -5.63 0.24
C ASN A 81 8.71 -5.65 0.82
N ARG A 82 8.92 -5.02 1.98
CA ARG A 82 10.22 -5.04 2.65
C ARG A 82 10.62 -6.46 3.06
N LYS A 83 9.68 -7.26 3.55
CA LYS A 83 9.92 -8.67 3.84
C LYS A 83 10.31 -9.45 2.59
N GLY A 84 9.64 -9.20 1.47
CA GLY A 84 9.97 -9.79 0.17
C GLY A 84 11.35 -9.37 -0.39
N LEU A 85 11.90 -8.25 0.06
CA LEU A 85 13.27 -7.80 -0.24
C LEU A 85 14.33 -8.39 0.70
N GLY A 86 13.92 -9.18 1.70
CA GLY A 86 14.81 -9.80 2.69
C GLY A 86 15.06 -8.96 3.94
N ASP A 87 14.35 -7.84 4.12
CA ASP A 87 14.47 -7.03 5.32
C ASP A 87 13.92 -7.79 6.55
N LYS A 88 14.47 -7.47 7.71
CA LYS A 88 13.85 -7.81 8.99
C LYS A 88 12.74 -6.78 9.26
N VAL A 89 11.49 -7.25 9.35
CA VAL A 89 10.31 -6.42 9.58
C VAL A 89 9.57 -6.95 10.80
N GLU A 90 9.77 -6.35 11.96
CA GLU A 90 9.27 -6.83 13.25
C GLU A 90 7.76 -7.06 13.24
N LEU A 91 6.97 -6.09 12.76
CA LEU A 91 5.50 -6.22 12.71
C LEU A 91 5.01 -7.28 11.72
N PHE A 92 5.80 -7.64 10.72
CA PHE A 92 5.50 -8.77 9.86
C PHE A 92 5.92 -10.09 10.51
N ASP A 93 7.11 -10.13 11.08
CA ASP A 93 7.72 -11.33 11.64
C ASP A 93 6.99 -11.82 12.91
N ASN A 94 6.42 -10.90 13.70
CA ASN A 94 5.58 -11.22 14.87
C ASN A 94 4.11 -11.52 14.51
N GLY A 95 3.77 -11.48 13.22
CA GLY A 95 2.42 -11.76 12.73
C GLY A 95 1.44 -10.57 12.75
N THR A 96 1.80 -9.40 13.26
CA THR A 96 0.89 -8.23 13.31
C THR A 96 0.45 -7.80 11.91
N LEU A 97 1.41 -7.58 11.00
CA LEU A 97 1.17 -7.20 9.60
C LEU A 97 1.36 -8.38 8.62
N ASN A 98 1.14 -9.60 9.07
CA ASN A 98 1.11 -10.80 8.26
C ASN A 98 -0.29 -11.42 8.33
N THR A 99 -0.86 -11.79 7.20
CA THR A 99 -2.24 -12.29 7.11
C THR A 99 -2.36 -13.81 7.06
N GLU A 100 -1.26 -14.54 7.20
CA GLU A 100 -1.24 -16.00 7.18
C GLU A 100 -2.22 -16.60 8.20
N GLY A 101 -3.12 -17.45 7.72
CA GLY A 101 -4.14 -18.13 8.54
C GLY A 101 -5.26 -17.22 9.08
N LYS A 102 -5.26 -15.92 8.76
CA LYS A 102 -6.24 -14.96 9.29
C LYS A 102 -7.42 -14.76 8.34
N LYS A 103 -8.54 -14.33 8.91
CA LYS A 103 -9.67 -13.76 8.16
C LYS A 103 -9.41 -12.27 7.97
N VAL A 104 -9.37 -11.82 6.72
CA VAL A 104 -9.00 -10.46 6.34
C VAL A 104 -10.18 -9.75 5.70
N ILE A 105 -10.41 -8.51 6.13
CA ILE A 105 -11.36 -7.60 5.50
C ILE A 105 -10.58 -6.38 5.02
N VAL A 106 -10.69 -6.06 3.74
CA VAL A 106 -10.16 -4.83 3.15
C VAL A 106 -11.31 -3.89 2.82
N ILE A 107 -11.23 -2.66 3.31
CA ILE A 107 -12.26 -1.64 3.08
C ILE A 107 -11.73 -0.65 2.05
N GLY A 108 -12.34 -0.65 0.87
CA GLY A 108 -11.97 0.24 -0.23
C GLY A 108 -12.11 -0.41 -1.60
N GLY A 109 -12.02 0.40 -2.65
CA GLY A 109 -12.24 -0.05 -4.02
C GLY A 109 -11.21 0.46 -5.03
N GLY A 110 -10.11 1.05 -4.58
CA GLY A 110 -9.02 1.49 -5.46
C GLY A 110 -7.96 0.41 -5.67
N ASP A 111 -6.98 0.68 -6.54
CA ASP A 111 -5.88 -0.25 -6.83
C ASP A 111 -5.10 -0.66 -5.57
N THR A 112 -4.98 0.24 -4.59
CA THR A 112 -4.37 -0.09 -3.28
C THR A 112 -5.14 -1.18 -2.54
N ALA A 113 -6.48 -1.16 -2.60
CA ALA A 113 -7.30 -2.22 -2.00
C ALA A 113 -7.09 -3.55 -2.75
N MET A 114 -7.00 -3.51 -4.08
CA MET A 114 -6.70 -4.70 -4.89
C MET A 114 -5.31 -5.26 -4.56
N ASP A 115 -4.33 -4.40 -4.35
CA ASP A 115 -3.00 -4.82 -3.88
C ASP A 115 -3.08 -5.51 -2.52
N CYS A 116 -3.87 -4.98 -1.58
CA CYS A 116 -4.03 -5.58 -0.25
C CYS A 116 -4.72 -6.94 -0.29
N VAL A 117 -5.86 -7.07 -0.99
CA VAL A 117 -6.58 -8.35 -1.03
C VAL A 117 -5.76 -9.44 -1.71
N ARG A 118 -5.10 -9.13 -2.83
CA ARG A 118 -4.26 -10.08 -3.55
C ARG A 118 -2.98 -10.44 -2.80
N THR A 119 -2.39 -9.48 -2.08
CA THR A 119 -1.26 -9.76 -1.18
C THR A 119 -1.68 -10.69 -0.05
N SER A 120 -2.88 -10.47 0.53
CA SER A 120 -3.39 -11.30 1.61
C SER A 120 -3.64 -12.75 1.17
N ILE A 121 -4.17 -12.96 -0.04
CA ILE A 121 -4.30 -14.31 -0.63
C ILE A 121 -2.92 -14.97 -0.73
N ARG A 122 -1.90 -14.26 -1.24
CA ARG A 122 -0.54 -14.79 -1.39
C ARG A 122 0.18 -15.05 -0.08
N GLN A 123 -0.26 -14.42 0.99
CA GLN A 123 0.20 -14.70 2.35
C GLN A 123 -0.58 -15.86 3.01
N ASN A 124 -1.39 -16.60 2.26
CA ASN A 124 -2.20 -17.73 2.76
C ASN A 124 -3.21 -17.30 3.85
N ALA A 125 -3.87 -16.16 3.67
CA ALA A 125 -4.99 -15.79 4.53
C ALA A 125 -6.10 -16.86 4.45
N LYS A 126 -6.76 -17.12 5.57
CA LYS A 126 -7.86 -18.11 5.65
C LYS A 126 -9.08 -17.69 4.81
N SER A 127 -9.35 -16.42 4.75
CA SER A 127 -10.37 -15.81 3.87
C SER A 127 -10.06 -14.34 3.68
N VAL A 128 -10.40 -13.80 2.50
CA VAL A 128 -10.23 -12.39 2.17
C VAL A 128 -11.52 -11.83 1.61
N LYS A 129 -12.04 -10.78 2.25
CA LYS A 129 -13.21 -10.03 1.79
C LYS A 129 -12.83 -8.60 1.46
N CYS A 130 -13.38 -8.08 0.37
CA CYS A 130 -13.26 -6.69 -0.03
C CYS A 130 -14.62 -5.99 0.13
N LEU A 131 -14.74 -5.05 1.06
CA LEU A 131 -15.95 -4.26 1.26
C LEU A 131 -15.85 -2.98 0.44
N TYR A 132 -16.81 -2.76 -0.45
CA TYR A 132 -16.87 -1.55 -1.23
C TYR A 132 -18.27 -0.93 -1.22
N ARG A 133 -18.31 0.40 -0.98
CA ARG A 133 -19.57 1.16 -0.79
C ARG A 133 -20.43 1.32 -2.04
N ARG A 134 -19.88 1.08 -3.22
CA ARG A 134 -20.59 1.14 -4.51
C ARG A 134 -20.64 -0.25 -5.15
N ASP A 135 -21.19 -0.34 -6.33
CA ASP A 135 -21.21 -1.53 -7.16
C ASP A 135 -19.87 -1.75 -7.90
N LYS A 136 -19.79 -2.86 -8.63
CA LYS A 136 -18.61 -3.24 -9.39
C LYS A 136 -18.29 -2.26 -10.52
N GLU A 137 -19.32 -1.71 -11.18
CA GLU A 137 -19.17 -0.81 -12.33
C GLU A 137 -18.57 0.55 -11.91
N ASN A 138 -18.88 1.00 -10.70
CA ASN A 138 -18.40 2.26 -10.13
C ASN A 138 -17.14 2.11 -9.28
N MET A 139 -16.46 0.96 -9.36
CA MET A 139 -15.22 0.74 -8.64
C MET A 139 -14.06 1.46 -9.33
N PRO A 140 -13.28 2.31 -8.62
CA PRO A 140 -12.19 3.09 -9.23
C PRO A 140 -10.93 2.27 -9.52
N GLY A 141 -10.82 1.08 -8.94
CA GLY A 141 -9.73 0.14 -9.24
C GLY A 141 -9.82 -0.40 -10.67
N SER A 142 -8.69 -0.78 -11.22
CA SER A 142 -8.62 -1.39 -12.55
C SER A 142 -9.55 -2.61 -12.63
N ALA A 143 -10.45 -2.66 -13.62
CA ALA A 143 -11.36 -3.77 -13.84
C ALA A 143 -10.62 -5.12 -13.95
N ARG A 144 -9.42 -5.12 -14.57
CA ARG A 144 -8.57 -6.29 -14.66
C ARG A 144 -8.10 -6.78 -13.28
N GLU A 145 -7.75 -5.86 -12.37
CA GLU A 145 -7.31 -6.22 -11.03
C GLU A 145 -8.47 -6.79 -10.20
N VAL A 146 -9.68 -6.30 -10.41
CA VAL A 146 -10.89 -6.87 -9.77
C VAL A 146 -11.12 -8.31 -10.25
N VAL A 147 -11.07 -8.55 -11.55
CA VAL A 147 -11.20 -9.91 -12.12
C VAL A 147 -10.09 -10.83 -11.56
N ASN A 148 -8.85 -10.39 -11.58
CA ASN A 148 -7.74 -11.16 -11.03
C ASN A 148 -7.96 -11.50 -9.54
N ALA A 149 -8.49 -10.56 -8.74
CA ALA A 149 -8.77 -10.79 -7.33
C ALA A 149 -9.92 -11.79 -7.12
N GLU A 150 -10.98 -11.73 -7.95
CA GLU A 150 -12.07 -12.71 -7.94
C GLU A 150 -11.55 -14.12 -8.30
N GLU A 151 -10.74 -14.25 -9.34
CA GLU A 151 -10.11 -15.52 -9.76
C GLU A 151 -9.18 -16.10 -8.67
N GLU A 152 -8.53 -15.25 -7.90
CA GLU A 152 -7.69 -15.64 -6.76
C GLU A 152 -8.49 -15.99 -5.50
N GLY A 153 -9.82 -15.87 -5.52
CA GLY A 153 -10.71 -16.28 -4.43
C GLY A 153 -11.07 -15.18 -3.42
N VAL A 154 -10.89 -13.91 -3.79
CA VAL A 154 -11.37 -12.79 -2.98
C VAL A 154 -12.88 -12.67 -3.08
N GLU A 155 -13.56 -12.59 -1.95
CA GLU A 155 -15.01 -12.33 -1.87
C GLU A 155 -15.27 -10.81 -1.85
N PHE A 156 -16.00 -10.30 -2.84
CA PHE A 156 -16.42 -8.90 -2.86
C PHE A 156 -17.79 -8.73 -2.21
N VAL A 157 -17.87 -7.76 -1.31
CA VAL A 157 -19.12 -7.35 -0.65
C VAL A 157 -19.44 -5.92 -1.14
N TRP A 158 -20.25 -5.86 -2.18
CA TRP A 158 -20.65 -4.62 -2.84
C TRP A 158 -21.72 -3.87 -2.04
N LEU A 159 -21.87 -2.58 -2.31
CA LEU A 159 -22.88 -1.68 -1.71
C LEU A 159 -22.82 -1.71 -0.16
N SER A 160 -21.62 -1.92 0.37
CA SER A 160 -21.41 -2.12 1.79
C SER A 160 -20.31 -1.21 2.33
N SER A 161 -20.55 -0.61 3.48
CA SER A 161 -19.55 0.12 4.24
C SER A 161 -19.67 -0.24 5.73
N PRO A 162 -18.56 -0.18 6.48
CA PRO A 162 -18.62 -0.46 7.90
C PRO A 162 -19.43 0.62 8.62
N LYS A 163 -20.23 0.21 9.58
CA LYS A 163 -20.97 1.09 10.49
C LYS A 163 -20.16 1.33 11.77
N GLU A 164 -19.55 0.28 12.28
CA GLU A 164 -18.76 0.28 13.49
C GLU A 164 -17.80 -0.91 13.49
N PHE A 165 -16.71 -0.83 14.24
CA PHE A 165 -15.85 -1.97 14.56
C PHE A 165 -16.17 -2.45 15.96
N LEU A 166 -16.29 -3.76 16.13
CA LEU A 166 -16.57 -4.42 17.41
C LEU A 166 -15.33 -5.18 17.88
N GLY A 167 -15.06 -5.12 19.19
CA GLY A 167 -13.98 -5.85 19.84
C GLY A 167 -14.34 -7.29 20.17
#